data_c9e1c9c37346bec34751221e720914f5
#
_entry.id   c9e1c9c37346bec34751221e720914f5
#
_cell.length_a   1.000
_cell.length_b   1.000
_cell.length_c   1.000
_cell.angle_alpha   90.00
_cell.angle_beta   90.00
_cell.angle_gamma   90.00
#
_symmetry.space_group_name_H-M   'P 1'
#
loop_
_entity.id
_entity.type
_entity.pdbx_description
1 polymer ?
#
loop_
_entity_poly.entity_id
_entity_poly.type
_entity_poly.pdbx_seq_one_letter_code
_entity_poly.pdbx_strand_id
1 'polypeptide(L)'
;MLVAPNMNEQTGASRETQPLANGSLVAEAVAQQLEAMLSAGNYDGVKILLSPVQPVDIAQAIGILPMILQALAFRLLNKNEAIEVYEYLDPSVQQNLLDRLRSNEVLDLVEEMSPDDRVRLFDELPAKVVRRLLAELSPEERRVTAQLLGYESET
;
A
#
# COMPACT_ATOMS: atom_id res chain seq x y z
N MET A 1 -21.31 44.60 1.66
CA MET A 1 -21.59 44.30 2.40
C MET A 1 -21.99 43.05 2.44
N LEU A 2 -22.73 42.72 2.37
CA LEU A 2 -23.17 41.58 2.39
C LEU A 2 -22.45 40.59 1.71
N VAL A 3 -21.78 40.85 0.86
CA VAL A 3 -21.10 39.94 0.15
C VAL A 3 -20.26 39.08 0.91
N ALA A 4 -19.66 39.53 1.87
CA ALA A 4 -18.77 38.75 2.63
C ALA A 4 -19.30 37.41 2.99
N PRO A 5 -20.44 37.33 3.46
CA PRO A 5 -20.92 36.05 3.89
C PRO A 5 -20.97 35.08 2.78
N ASN A 6 -21.21 35.53 1.65
CA ASN A 6 -21.33 34.62 0.67
C ASN A 6 -20.17 33.79 0.42
N MET A 7 -19.07 34.31 0.47
CA MET A 7 -17.99 33.58 0.21
C MET A 7 -17.88 32.50 1.09
N ASN A 8 -18.28 32.62 2.24
CA ASN A 8 -18.14 31.60 3.17
C ASN A 8 -18.91 30.43 2.77
N GLU A 9 -19.97 30.65 2.15
CA GLU A 9 -20.72 29.57 1.85
C GLU A 9 -20.11 28.70 0.92
N GLN A 10 -19.42 29.14 0.06
CA GLN A 10 -18.87 28.29 -0.83
C GLN A 10 -18.11 27.26 -0.20
N THR A 11 -17.52 27.49 0.85
CA THR A 11 -16.72 26.49 1.46
C THR A 11 -17.56 25.46 2.06
N GLY A 12 -18.82 25.71 2.18
CA GLY A 12 -19.63 24.73 2.83
C GLY A 12 -19.56 23.38 2.20
N ALA A 13 -19.51 23.35 0.95
CA ALA A 13 -19.49 22.08 0.30
C ALA A 13 -18.31 21.26 0.69
N SER A 14 -17.20 21.87 0.80
CA SER A 14 -16.07 21.06 1.15
C SER A 14 -16.12 20.62 2.55
N ARG A 15 -16.86 21.28 3.39
CA ARG A 15 -16.85 20.86 4.74
C ARG A 15 -17.41 19.52 4.92
N GLU A 16 -18.28 19.10 4.11
CA GLU A 16 -18.85 17.85 4.32
C GLU A 16 -17.89 16.77 4.23
N THR A 17 -16.86 16.91 3.47
CA THR A 17 -15.93 15.85 3.35
C THR A 17 -14.80 15.99 4.31
N GLN A 18 -14.89 16.95 5.22
CA GLN A 18 -13.78 17.15 6.08
C GLN A 18 -13.28 15.98 6.86
N PRO A 19 -14.11 15.18 7.46
CA PRO A 19 -13.62 14.08 8.24
C PRO A 19 -12.75 13.16 7.41
N LEU A 20 -13.15 12.89 6.18
CA LEU A 20 -12.35 12.10 5.34
C LEU A 20 -11.24 12.92 4.77
N ALA A 21 -11.50 14.17 4.56
CA ALA A 21 -10.50 15.03 3.97
C ALA A 21 -9.27 15.16 4.85
N ASN A 22 -9.42 15.07 6.14
CA ASN A 22 -8.25 15.19 6.99
C ASN A 22 -7.26 14.09 6.69
N GLY A 23 -7.70 12.88 6.59
CA GLY A 23 -6.84 11.79 6.25
C GLY A 23 -6.28 11.99 4.85
N SER A 24 -7.11 12.42 3.92
CA SER A 24 -6.63 12.66 2.59
C SER A 24 -5.59 13.75 2.53
N LEU A 25 -5.78 14.80 3.33
CA LEU A 25 -4.80 15.88 3.32
C LEU A 25 -3.45 15.42 3.83
N VAL A 26 -3.43 14.56 4.84
CA VAL A 26 -2.18 14.04 5.33
C VAL A 26 -1.53 13.21 4.25
N ALA A 27 -2.28 12.34 3.61
CA ALA A 27 -1.73 11.49 2.57
C ALA A 27 -1.25 12.30 1.40
N GLU A 28 -1.99 13.34 1.02
CA GLU A 28 -1.58 14.16 -0.10
C GLU A 28 -0.31 14.93 0.21
N ALA A 29 -0.20 15.46 1.42
CA ALA A 29 1.00 16.19 1.80
C ALA A 29 2.21 15.27 1.81
N VAL A 30 2.02 14.07 2.35
CA VAL A 30 3.12 13.10 2.38
C VAL A 30 3.48 12.69 0.96
N ALA A 31 2.48 12.48 0.10
CA ALA A 31 2.74 12.06 -1.27
C ALA A 31 3.52 13.13 -2.04
N GLN A 32 3.20 14.40 -1.82
CA GLN A 32 3.92 15.45 -2.51
C GLN A 32 5.37 15.48 -2.10
N GLN A 33 5.64 15.34 -0.81
CA GLN A 33 7.00 15.33 -0.34
C GLN A 33 7.72 14.07 -0.80
N LEU A 34 7.03 12.94 -0.80
CA LEU A 34 7.61 11.71 -1.27
C LEU A 34 8.03 11.84 -2.73
N GLU A 35 7.12 12.36 -3.54
CA GLU A 35 7.42 12.47 -4.96
C GLU A 35 8.63 13.36 -5.20
N ALA A 36 8.71 14.47 -4.50
CA ALA A 36 9.84 15.38 -4.66
C ALA A 36 11.14 14.71 -4.23
N MET A 37 11.13 14.00 -3.11
CA MET A 37 12.33 13.36 -2.61
C MET A 37 12.75 12.20 -3.48
N LEU A 38 11.79 11.39 -3.93
CA LEU A 38 12.12 10.27 -4.79
C LEU A 38 12.68 10.73 -6.11
N SER A 39 12.10 11.79 -6.66
CA SER A 39 12.59 12.32 -7.93
C SER A 39 13.97 12.91 -7.79
N ALA A 40 14.30 13.42 -6.61
CA ALA A 40 15.60 13.99 -6.38
C ALA A 40 16.63 12.96 -5.90
N GLY A 41 16.21 11.72 -5.71
CA GLY A 41 17.12 10.69 -5.22
C GLY A 41 17.44 10.80 -3.75
N ASN A 42 16.64 11.55 -2.99
CA ASN A 42 16.88 11.75 -1.57
C ASN A 42 16.21 10.63 -0.79
N TYR A 43 16.76 9.42 -0.86
CA TYR A 43 16.13 8.27 -0.24
C TYR A 43 16.25 8.27 1.27
N ASP A 44 17.32 8.84 1.81
CA ASP A 44 17.42 8.96 3.26
C ASP A 44 16.34 9.90 3.78
N GLY A 45 16.03 10.95 3.04
CA GLY A 45 14.97 11.86 3.42
C GLY A 45 13.62 11.17 3.42
N VAL A 46 13.42 10.25 2.49
CA VAL A 46 12.17 9.50 2.44
C VAL A 46 12.01 8.67 3.71
N LYS A 47 13.07 8.01 4.15
CA LYS A 47 12.97 7.20 5.35
C LYS A 47 12.66 8.05 6.57
N ILE A 48 13.26 9.23 6.65
CA ILE A 48 12.99 10.13 7.75
C ILE A 48 11.56 10.64 7.69
N LEU A 49 11.09 11.00 6.50
CA LEU A 49 9.75 11.49 6.32
C LEU A 49 8.71 10.47 6.76
N LEU A 50 8.90 9.22 6.38
CA LEU A 50 7.89 8.20 6.64
C LEU A 50 7.96 7.62 8.05
N SER A 51 9.06 7.85 8.76
CA SER A 51 9.24 7.25 10.07
C SER A 51 8.08 7.51 11.02
N PRO A 52 7.55 8.72 11.14
CA PRO A 52 6.43 8.96 12.07
C PRO A 52 5.05 8.74 11.47
N VAL A 53 4.98 8.36 10.20
CA VAL A 53 3.68 8.26 9.53
C VAL A 53 3.11 6.87 9.73
N GLN A 54 1.80 6.80 9.98
CA GLN A 54 1.15 5.52 10.22
C GLN A 54 1.07 4.70 8.93
N PRO A 55 1.12 3.38 9.03
CA PRO A 55 1.08 2.55 7.82
C PRO A 55 -0.11 2.81 6.91
N VAL A 56 -1.29 3.08 7.47
CA VAL A 56 -2.45 3.34 6.62
C VAL A 56 -2.26 4.64 5.85
N ASP A 57 -1.62 5.64 6.45
CA ASP A 57 -1.39 6.90 5.76
C ASP A 57 -0.29 6.75 4.72
N ILE A 58 0.72 5.94 5.01
CA ILE A 58 1.76 5.65 4.02
C ILE A 58 1.13 4.96 2.81
N ALA A 59 0.23 4.00 3.05
CA ALA A 59 -0.42 3.30 1.96
C ALA A 59 -1.22 4.25 1.09
N GLN A 60 -1.95 5.16 1.71
CA GLN A 60 -2.71 6.13 0.94
C GLN A 60 -1.79 7.04 0.14
N ALA A 61 -0.69 7.47 0.73
CA ALA A 61 0.24 8.34 0.04
C ALA A 61 0.86 7.63 -1.15
N ILE A 62 1.24 6.36 -0.98
CA ILE A 62 1.80 5.59 -2.07
C ILE A 62 0.78 5.46 -3.20
N GLY A 63 -0.49 5.26 -2.86
CA GLY A 63 -1.52 5.13 -3.88
C GLY A 63 -1.69 6.39 -4.73
N ILE A 64 -1.31 7.55 -4.20
CA ILE A 64 -1.41 8.79 -4.94
C ILE A 64 -0.24 8.99 -5.89
N LEU A 65 0.89 8.34 -5.61
CA LEU A 65 2.09 8.54 -6.43
C LEU A 65 1.92 7.97 -7.84
N PRO A 66 2.69 8.50 -8.80
CA PRO A 66 2.74 7.85 -10.11
C PRO A 66 3.21 6.41 -9.97
N MET A 67 2.73 5.55 -10.84
CA MET A 67 2.97 4.12 -10.71
C MET A 67 4.42 3.75 -10.56
N ILE A 68 5.30 4.41 -11.31
CA ILE A 68 6.69 4.06 -11.25
C ILE A 68 7.30 4.41 -9.90
N LEU A 69 6.80 5.43 -9.24
CA LEU A 69 7.32 5.81 -7.95
C LEU A 69 6.72 5.00 -6.81
N GLN A 70 5.60 4.35 -7.05
CA GLN A 70 4.99 3.53 -6.01
C GLN A 70 5.92 2.40 -5.59
N ALA A 71 6.47 1.70 -6.56
CA ALA A 71 7.37 0.59 -6.24
C ALA A 71 8.63 1.08 -5.55
N LEU A 72 9.17 2.21 -6.00
CA LEU A 72 10.37 2.74 -5.40
C LEU A 72 10.13 3.12 -3.95
N ALA A 73 9.02 3.81 -3.68
CA ALA A 73 8.69 4.20 -2.32
C ALA A 73 8.53 2.97 -1.43
N PHE A 74 7.84 1.96 -1.94
CA PHE A 74 7.58 0.77 -1.16
C PHE A 74 8.88 0.05 -0.80
N ARG A 75 9.84 0.02 -1.72
CA ARG A 75 11.09 -0.67 -1.46
C ARG A 75 11.95 0.01 -0.41
N LEU A 76 11.67 1.27 -0.10
CA LEU A 76 12.42 1.98 0.91
C LEU A 76 11.87 1.74 2.32
N LEU A 77 10.74 1.07 2.46
CA LEU A 77 10.20 0.74 3.77
C LEU A 77 10.97 -0.43 4.34
N ASN A 78 11.07 -0.48 5.67
CA ASN A 78 11.70 -1.65 6.27
C ASN A 78 10.70 -2.82 6.16
N LYS A 79 11.16 -4.04 6.40
CA LYS A 79 10.37 -5.21 6.13
C LYS A 79 9.06 -5.23 6.92
N ASN A 80 9.10 -4.97 8.20
CA ASN A 80 7.89 -5.01 9.01
C ASN A 80 6.91 -3.95 8.59
N GLU A 81 7.39 -2.77 8.30
CA GLU A 81 6.55 -1.67 7.90
C GLU A 81 5.95 -1.96 6.52
N ALA A 82 6.74 -2.53 5.63
CA ALA A 82 6.26 -2.83 4.29
C ALA A 82 5.10 -3.82 4.34
N ILE A 83 5.17 -4.82 5.21
CA ILE A 83 4.09 -5.77 5.33
C ILE A 83 2.80 -5.09 5.76
N GLU A 84 2.89 -4.21 6.76
CA GLU A 84 1.71 -3.52 7.22
C GLU A 84 1.15 -2.58 6.17
N VAL A 85 2.02 -1.84 5.50
CA VAL A 85 1.58 -0.91 4.47
C VAL A 85 0.90 -1.67 3.33
N TYR A 86 1.47 -2.81 2.94
CA TYR A 86 0.93 -3.56 1.82
C TYR A 86 -0.51 -3.98 2.06
N GLU A 87 -0.83 -4.32 3.30
CA GLU A 87 -2.18 -4.76 3.62
C GLU A 87 -3.20 -3.64 3.47
N TYR A 88 -2.78 -2.39 3.55
CA TYR A 88 -3.70 -1.28 3.40
C TYR A 88 -3.78 -0.74 1.98
N LEU A 89 -2.96 -1.25 1.07
CA LEU A 89 -2.97 -0.74 -0.30
C LEU A 89 -4.19 -1.24 -1.07
N ASP A 90 -4.65 -0.44 -2.01
CA ASP A 90 -5.71 -0.88 -2.89
C ASP A 90 -5.24 -2.04 -3.74
N PRO A 91 -6.12 -2.95 -4.14
CA PRO A 91 -5.72 -4.10 -4.93
C PRO A 91 -4.97 -3.74 -6.21
N SER A 92 -5.35 -2.65 -6.86
CA SER A 92 -4.66 -2.27 -8.09
C SER A 92 -3.23 -1.87 -7.81
N VAL A 93 -2.98 -1.21 -6.67
CA VAL A 93 -1.64 -0.83 -6.31
C VAL A 93 -0.84 -2.06 -5.92
N GLN A 94 -1.46 -2.98 -5.19
CA GLN A 94 -0.80 -4.22 -4.81
C GLN A 94 -0.35 -4.98 -6.05
N GLN A 95 -1.21 -5.06 -7.05
CA GLN A 95 -0.86 -5.76 -8.25
C GLN A 95 0.28 -5.06 -8.99
N ASN A 96 0.24 -3.75 -9.05
CA ASN A 96 1.31 -3.00 -9.67
C ASN A 96 2.64 -3.28 -8.99
N LEU A 97 2.65 -3.34 -7.66
CA LEU A 97 3.87 -3.63 -6.95
C LEU A 97 4.38 -5.03 -7.24
N LEU A 98 3.48 -6.01 -7.29
CA LEU A 98 3.90 -7.37 -7.59
C LEU A 98 4.52 -7.47 -8.96
N ASP A 99 4.01 -6.70 -9.91
CA ASP A 99 4.56 -6.75 -11.25
C ASP A 99 5.92 -6.09 -11.34
N ARG A 100 6.22 -5.16 -10.45
CA ARG A 100 7.45 -4.40 -10.55
C ARG A 100 8.55 -4.84 -9.60
N LEU A 101 8.21 -5.54 -8.54
CA LEU A 101 9.21 -6.02 -7.61
C LEU A 101 9.73 -7.37 -8.06
N ARG A 102 10.93 -7.69 -7.63
CA ARG A 102 11.47 -9.00 -7.96
C ARG A 102 10.75 -10.02 -7.11
N SER A 103 10.58 -11.20 -7.67
CA SER A 103 9.78 -12.20 -7.00
C SER A 103 10.32 -12.60 -5.63
N ASN A 104 11.63 -12.63 -5.45
CA ASN A 104 12.11 -13.01 -4.13
C ASN A 104 11.79 -11.94 -3.09
N GLU A 105 11.71 -10.67 -3.49
CA GLU A 105 11.33 -9.62 -2.56
C GLU A 105 9.88 -9.78 -2.15
N VAL A 106 9.04 -10.09 -3.11
CA VAL A 106 7.62 -10.28 -2.82
C VAL A 106 7.44 -11.52 -1.94
N LEU A 107 8.19 -12.57 -2.23
CA LEU A 107 8.09 -13.79 -1.45
C LEU A 107 8.45 -13.55 0.00
N ASP A 108 9.49 -12.78 0.27
CA ASP A 108 9.86 -12.48 1.63
C ASP A 108 8.73 -11.77 2.35
N LEU A 109 8.07 -10.83 1.69
CA LEU A 109 6.97 -10.12 2.30
C LEU A 109 5.83 -11.05 2.62
N VAL A 110 5.47 -11.90 1.67
CA VAL A 110 4.33 -12.78 1.85
C VAL A 110 4.61 -13.79 2.97
N GLU A 111 5.84 -14.26 3.06
CA GLU A 111 6.16 -15.25 4.09
C GLU A 111 6.17 -14.65 5.49
N GLU A 112 6.34 -13.33 5.60
CA GLU A 112 6.30 -12.71 6.91
C GLU A 112 4.88 -12.47 7.40
N MET A 113 3.91 -12.54 6.52
CA MET A 113 2.53 -12.33 6.91
C MET A 113 1.98 -13.54 7.63
N SER A 114 1.00 -13.32 8.49
CA SER A 114 0.31 -14.44 9.09
C SER A 114 -0.50 -15.13 8.02
N PRO A 115 -0.83 -16.41 8.18
CA PRO A 115 -1.63 -17.08 7.17
C PRO A 115 -2.98 -16.42 6.91
N ASP A 116 -3.61 -15.86 7.95
CA ASP A 116 -4.88 -15.19 7.76
C ASP A 116 -4.73 -13.95 6.89
N ASP A 117 -3.65 -13.19 7.10
CA ASP A 117 -3.43 -11.99 6.31
C ASP A 117 -3.11 -12.37 4.86
N ARG A 118 -2.39 -13.47 4.65
CA ARG A 118 -2.12 -13.91 3.29
C ARG A 118 -3.40 -14.25 2.56
N VAL A 119 -4.33 -14.90 3.26
CA VAL A 119 -5.60 -15.27 2.63
C VAL A 119 -6.34 -14.00 2.19
N ARG A 120 -6.38 -12.99 3.07
CA ARG A 120 -7.04 -11.76 2.69
C ARG A 120 -6.38 -11.10 1.50
N LEU A 121 -5.04 -11.10 1.48
CA LEU A 121 -4.33 -10.52 0.37
C LEU A 121 -4.65 -11.30 -0.91
N PHE A 122 -4.57 -12.63 -0.84
CA PHE A 122 -4.77 -13.46 -2.02
C PHE A 122 -6.18 -13.36 -2.56
N ASP A 123 -7.16 -13.11 -1.68
CA ASP A 123 -8.52 -12.96 -2.15
C ASP A 123 -8.68 -11.74 -3.05
N GLU A 124 -7.78 -10.77 -2.93
CA GLU A 124 -7.87 -9.57 -3.72
C GLU A 124 -6.99 -9.58 -4.95
N LEU A 125 -6.29 -10.65 -5.20
CA LEU A 125 -5.38 -10.72 -6.33
C LEU A 125 -5.94 -11.65 -7.40
N PRO A 126 -5.56 -11.45 -8.65
CA PRO A 126 -5.97 -12.38 -9.70
C PRO A 126 -5.47 -13.78 -9.41
N ALA A 127 -6.24 -14.78 -9.80
CA ALA A 127 -5.90 -16.16 -9.52
C ALA A 127 -4.53 -16.54 -10.06
N LYS A 128 -4.15 -15.98 -11.21
CA LYS A 128 -2.87 -16.27 -11.78
C LYS A 128 -1.73 -15.81 -10.89
N VAL A 129 -1.89 -14.64 -10.27
CA VAL A 129 -0.87 -14.12 -9.37
C VAL A 129 -0.82 -14.95 -8.11
N VAL A 130 -1.99 -15.33 -7.59
CA VAL A 130 -2.06 -16.16 -6.39
C VAL A 130 -1.33 -17.48 -6.61
N ARG A 131 -1.56 -18.11 -7.75
CA ARG A 131 -0.93 -19.39 -8.02
C ARG A 131 0.59 -19.24 -8.10
N ARG A 132 1.07 -18.15 -8.69
CA ARG A 132 2.50 -17.94 -8.77
C ARG A 132 3.10 -17.72 -7.38
N LEU A 133 2.44 -16.93 -6.55
CA LEU A 133 2.94 -16.70 -5.22
C LEU A 133 2.93 -17.96 -4.38
N LEU A 134 1.86 -18.75 -4.48
CA LEU A 134 1.80 -19.99 -3.74
C LEU A 134 2.94 -20.92 -4.15
N ALA A 135 3.22 -20.98 -5.43
CA ALA A 135 4.26 -21.87 -5.91
C ALA A 135 5.63 -21.49 -5.39
N GLU A 136 5.83 -20.23 -5.06
CA GLU A 136 7.12 -19.78 -4.58
C GLU A 136 7.26 -19.78 -3.08
N LEU A 137 6.20 -20.04 -2.34
CA LEU A 137 6.30 -20.13 -0.89
C LEU A 137 7.04 -21.40 -0.52
N SER A 138 7.60 -21.43 0.69
CA SER A 138 8.20 -22.65 1.19
C SER A 138 7.11 -23.70 1.29
N PRO A 139 7.46 -25.00 1.25
CA PRO A 139 6.43 -26.02 1.25
C PRO A 139 5.49 -25.96 2.45
N GLU A 140 6.03 -25.63 3.60
CA GLU A 140 5.20 -25.55 4.78
C GLU A 140 4.23 -24.39 4.68
N GLU A 141 4.70 -23.22 4.31
CA GLU A 141 3.82 -22.06 4.22
C GLU A 141 2.83 -22.23 3.08
N ARG A 142 3.24 -22.89 2.01
CA ARG A 142 2.33 -23.14 0.90
C ARG A 142 1.19 -24.01 1.32
N ARG A 143 1.48 -25.06 2.08
CA ARG A 143 0.47 -26.00 2.50
C ARG A 143 -0.57 -25.30 3.38
N VAL A 144 -0.09 -24.53 4.37
CA VAL A 144 -1.00 -23.87 5.30
C VAL A 144 -1.86 -22.85 4.56
N THR A 145 -1.24 -22.05 3.71
CA THR A 145 -1.97 -21.01 3.01
C THR A 145 -2.98 -21.60 2.05
N ALA A 146 -2.60 -22.67 1.33
CA ALA A 146 -3.50 -23.27 0.38
C ALA A 146 -4.71 -23.88 1.07
N GLN A 147 -4.51 -24.46 2.25
CA GLN A 147 -5.63 -25.01 2.98
C GLN A 147 -6.61 -23.91 3.39
N LEU A 148 -6.10 -22.80 3.85
CA LEU A 148 -6.96 -21.70 4.26
C LEU A 148 -7.72 -21.10 3.07
N LEU A 149 -7.12 -21.13 1.89
CA LEU A 149 -7.79 -20.63 0.70
C LEU A 149 -8.79 -21.63 0.14
N GLY A 150 -8.79 -22.84 0.64
CA GLY A 150 -9.68 -23.84 0.13
C GLY A 150 -9.14 -24.59 -1.06
N TYR A 151 -7.87 -24.41 -1.39
CA TYR A 151 -7.24 -25.15 -2.46
C TYR A 151 -6.92 -26.52 -1.90
N GLU A 152 -7.43 -27.55 -2.53
CA GLU A 152 -7.21 -28.83 -1.99
C GLU A 152 -5.90 -29.33 -2.24
N SER A 153 -5.57 -30.18 -1.41
CA SER A 153 -4.27 -30.61 -1.50
C SER A 153 -4.07 -31.51 -2.56
N GLU A 154 -5.04 -31.89 -3.18
CA GLU A 154 -4.85 -32.77 -4.15
C GLU A 154 -3.75 -32.33 -4.90
N THR A 155 -3.41 -31.24 -4.69
CA THR A 155 -2.27 -30.83 -5.40
C THR A 155 -1.04 -31.28 -4.83
#